data_fb40b32e6c950b98fa485d464584e914
#
_entry.id   fb40b32e6c950b98fa485d464584e914
#
_cell.length_a   1.000
_cell.length_b   1.000
_cell.length_c   1.000
_cell.angle_alpha   90.00
_cell.angle_beta   90.00
_cell.angle_gamma   90.00
#
_symmetry.space_group_name_H-M   'P 1'
#
loop_
_entity.id
_entity.type
_entity.pdbx_description
1 polymer ?
#
loop_
_entity_poly.entity_id
_entity_poly.type
_entity_poly.pdbx_seq_one_letter_code
_entity_poly.pdbx_strand_id
1 'polypeptide(L)'
;MNEPDCTPACTISDVVFDAFVEEVALSLKSSRSDDESTAVVEGALPRLLKDGGWLPPEHRAPNPDTYARNLIHRDPELGFVVVAMVWQPGQGTPVHDHSGIWCVEGVLEGSVRITQYDPVEDGSPAGSFQLRQSGRFESRIGDTGRLIPPFEFHKIENVSDRTAITLHVYGKDLVNCRIFEDLGSGSFAAKSIQMQYNPAALQS
;
A
#
# COMPACT_ATOMS: atom_id res chain seq x y z
N MET A 1 34.29 -7.70 -14.89
CA MET A 1 33.01 -6.96 -15.13
C MET A 1 31.92 -8.02 -15.03
N ASN A 2 31.31 -8.10 -13.86
CA ASN A 2 30.17 -8.99 -13.62
C ASN A 2 28.90 -8.19 -13.94
N GLU A 3 28.16 -8.64 -14.92
CA GLU A 3 26.81 -8.14 -15.18
C GLU A 3 25.93 -8.42 -13.95
N PRO A 4 25.03 -7.53 -13.57
CA PRO A 4 24.07 -7.82 -12.51
C PRO A 4 23.11 -8.90 -13.04
N ASP A 5 23.10 -10.02 -12.32
CA ASP A 5 22.15 -11.11 -12.49
C ASP A 5 20.72 -10.56 -12.34
N CYS A 6 20.04 -10.38 -13.46
CA CYS A 6 18.66 -9.97 -13.51
C CYS A 6 17.81 -11.24 -13.29
N THR A 7 17.65 -11.62 -12.02
CA THR A 7 16.73 -12.69 -11.64
C THR A 7 15.32 -12.26 -12.06
N PRO A 8 14.60 -13.03 -12.92
CA PRO A 8 13.24 -12.70 -13.29
C PRO A 8 12.37 -12.70 -12.03
N ALA A 9 11.64 -11.61 -11.81
CA ALA A 9 10.60 -11.57 -10.80
C ALA A 9 9.66 -12.77 -11.04
N CYS A 10 9.41 -13.55 -9.98
CA CYS A 10 8.46 -14.65 -10.04
C CYS A 10 7.11 -14.10 -10.50
N THR A 11 6.70 -14.46 -11.70
CA THR A 11 5.44 -14.00 -12.27
C THR A 11 4.34 -14.89 -11.70
N ILE A 12 3.49 -14.33 -10.85
CA ILE A 12 2.24 -14.99 -10.44
C ILE A 12 1.40 -15.11 -11.70
N SER A 13 1.29 -16.31 -12.24
CA SER A 13 0.45 -16.59 -13.40
C SER A 13 -0.91 -17.09 -12.90
N ASP A 14 -1.85 -16.17 -12.77
CA ASP A 14 -3.26 -16.46 -12.52
C ASP A 14 -4.11 -15.59 -13.43
N VAL A 15 -5.08 -16.19 -14.11
CA VAL A 15 -5.91 -15.52 -15.13
C VAL A 15 -6.60 -14.26 -14.58
N VAL A 16 -7.02 -14.28 -13.31
CA VAL A 16 -7.72 -13.16 -12.69
C VAL A 16 -6.74 -12.03 -12.39
N PHE A 17 -5.55 -12.37 -11.90
CA PHE A 17 -4.50 -11.40 -11.61
C PHE A 17 -3.93 -10.78 -12.89
N ASP A 18 -3.65 -11.59 -13.90
CA ASP A 18 -3.13 -11.12 -15.20
C ASP A 18 -4.12 -10.17 -15.88
N ALA A 19 -5.41 -10.50 -15.88
CA ALA A 19 -6.46 -9.63 -16.40
C ALA A 19 -6.56 -8.30 -15.63
N PHE A 20 -6.37 -8.31 -14.33
CA PHE A 20 -6.34 -7.10 -13.51
C PHE A 20 -5.13 -6.21 -13.89
N VAL A 21 -3.93 -6.79 -13.99
CA VAL A 21 -2.71 -6.05 -14.37
C VAL A 21 -2.86 -5.42 -15.74
N GLU A 22 -3.38 -6.18 -16.73
CA GLU A 22 -3.61 -5.68 -18.08
C GLU A 22 -4.61 -4.51 -18.11
N GLU A 23 -5.74 -4.63 -17.39
CA GLU A 23 -6.74 -3.57 -17.29
C GLU A 23 -6.16 -2.30 -16.66
N VAL A 24 -5.40 -2.45 -15.56
CA VAL A 24 -4.73 -1.32 -14.90
C VAL A 24 -3.73 -0.67 -15.86
N ALA A 25 -2.88 -1.46 -16.52
CA ALA A 25 -1.88 -0.94 -17.46
C ALA A 25 -2.52 -0.18 -18.62
N LEU A 26 -3.57 -0.74 -19.25
CA LEU A 26 -4.31 -0.08 -20.33
C LEU A 26 -4.92 1.25 -19.88
N SER A 27 -5.48 1.26 -18.70
CA SER A 27 -6.14 2.45 -18.15
C SER A 27 -5.15 3.55 -17.78
N LEU A 28 -4.03 3.19 -17.16
CA LEU A 28 -2.99 4.15 -16.81
C LEU A 28 -2.36 4.82 -18.03
N LYS A 29 -2.27 4.13 -19.19
CA LYS A 29 -1.80 4.71 -20.46
C LYS A 29 -2.70 5.84 -20.97
N SER A 30 -3.98 5.83 -20.62
CA SER A 30 -4.97 6.83 -21.05
C SER A 30 -5.33 7.86 -20.00
N SER A 31 -4.99 7.61 -18.72
CA SER A 31 -5.31 8.50 -17.60
C SER A 31 -4.51 9.81 -17.67
N ARG A 32 -5.16 10.90 -17.29
CA ARG A 32 -4.61 12.27 -17.32
C ARG A 32 -4.39 12.86 -15.93
N SER A 33 -4.82 12.15 -14.89
CA SER A 33 -4.69 12.58 -13.50
C SER A 33 -4.63 11.38 -12.57
N ASP A 34 -4.14 11.61 -11.35
CA ASP A 34 -4.13 10.60 -10.29
C ASP A 34 -5.56 10.20 -9.89
N ASP A 35 -6.52 11.12 -9.96
CA ASP A 35 -7.92 10.81 -9.68
C ASP A 35 -8.51 9.83 -10.71
N GLU A 36 -8.26 10.04 -12.00
CA GLU A 36 -8.68 9.10 -13.04
C GLU A 36 -7.99 7.74 -12.87
N SER A 37 -6.68 7.73 -12.63
CA SER A 37 -5.90 6.51 -12.44
C SER A 37 -6.41 5.70 -11.26
N THR A 38 -6.58 6.34 -10.10
CA THR A 38 -7.04 5.67 -8.89
C THR A 38 -8.49 5.21 -8.99
N ALA A 39 -9.36 5.93 -9.69
CA ALA A 39 -10.75 5.52 -9.90
C ALA A 39 -10.85 4.21 -10.69
N VAL A 40 -10.00 4.05 -11.72
CA VAL A 40 -9.95 2.80 -12.50
C VAL A 40 -9.44 1.64 -11.66
N VAL A 41 -8.32 1.83 -10.95
CA VAL A 41 -7.75 0.80 -10.07
C VAL A 41 -8.75 0.39 -8.99
N GLU A 42 -9.42 1.35 -8.36
CA GLU A 42 -10.45 1.09 -7.34
C GLU A 42 -11.63 0.30 -7.92
N GLY A 43 -12.05 0.59 -9.15
CA GLY A 43 -13.11 -0.16 -9.84
C GLY A 43 -12.71 -1.59 -10.22
N ALA A 44 -11.43 -1.84 -10.48
CA ALA A 44 -10.89 -3.14 -10.85
C ALA A 44 -10.57 -4.03 -9.64
N LEU A 45 -10.04 -3.45 -8.56
CA LEU A 45 -9.53 -4.16 -7.38
C LEU A 45 -10.53 -5.12 -6.72
N PRO A 46 -11.84 -4.83 -6.60
CA PRO A 46 -12.80 -5.74 -5.97
C PRO A 46 -12.87 -7.14 -6.59
N ARG A 47 -12.48 -7.31 -7.86
CA ARG A 47 -12.42 -8.62 -8.49
C ARG A 47 -11.32 -9.51 -7.90
N LEU A 48 -10.18 -8.91 -7.56
CA LEU A 48 -9.10 -9.61 -6.86
C LEU A 48 -9.44 -9.89 -5.39
N LEU A 49 -10.18 -8.97 -4.75
CA LEU A 49 -10.52 -9.08 -3.33
C LEU A 49 -11.61 -10.11 -3.06
N LYS A 50 -12.40 -10.49 -4.07
CA LYS A 50 -13.52 -11.42 -3.93
C LYS A 50 -13.08 -12.86 -3.65
N ASP A 51 -11.99 -13.29 -4.27
CA ASP A 51 -11.43 -14.62 -4.10
C ASP A 51 -9.90 -14.49 -4.05
N GLY A 52 -9.33 -14.74 -2.89
CA GLY A 52 -7.89 -14.64 -2.67
C GLY A 52 -7.09 -15.83 -3.19
N GLY A 53 -7.70 -16.83 -3.86
CA GLY A 53 -7.04 -18.06 -4.31
C GLY A 53 -5.88 -17.84 -5.28
N TRP A 54 -5.87 -16.72 -5.99
CA TRP A 54 -4.81 -16.31 -6.90
C TRP A 54 -3.49 -15.93 -6.20
N LEU A 55 -3.53 -15.50 -4.91
CA LEU A 55 -2.33 -15.11 -4.17
C LEU A 55 -1.64 -16.35 -3.60
N PRO A 56 -0.39 -16.67 -4.02
CA PRO A 56 0.33 -17.86 -3.56
C PRO A 56 0.58 -17.87 -2.05
N PRO A 57 0.71 -19.07 -1.44
CA PRO A 57 0.93 -19.22 0.01
C PRO A 57 2.17 -18.48 0.54
N GLU A 58 3.24 -18.41 -0.23
CA GLU A 58 4.49 -17.71 0.15
C GLU A 58 4.30 -16.21 0.34
N HIS A 59 3.35 -15.61 -0.39
CA HIS A 59 2.99 -14.20 -0.24
C HIS A 59 1.96 -13.94 0.87
N ARG A 60 1.47 -14.98 1.53
CA ARG A 60 0.56 -14.93 2.67
C ARG A 60 1.26 -15.11 4.01
N ALA A 61 2.55 -15.48 3.99
CA ALA A 61 3.31 -15.73 5.20
C ALA A 61 3.52 -14.44 6.00
N PRO A 62 3.13 -14.39 7.28
CA PRO A 62 3.36 -13.24 8.12
C PRO A 62 4.83 -13.15 8.54
N ASN A 63 5.29 -11.95 8.82
CA ASN A 63 6.57 -11.70 9.46
C ASN A 63 6.34 -11.49 10.98
N PRO A 64 7.09 -12.18 11.87
CA PRO A 64 6.86 -12.07 13.32
C PRO A 64 7.24 -10.71 13.91
N ASP A 65 8.19 -9.99 13.30
CA ASP A 65 8.74 -8.76 13.85
C ASP A 65 7.98 -7.51 13.40
N THR A 66 7.41 -7.56 12.18
CA THR A 66 6.64 -6.45 11.59
C THR A 66 5.67 -7.02 10.54
N TYR A 67 4.80 -6.21 9.98
CA TYR A 67 4.00 -6.65 8.83
C TYR A 67 4.91 -7.04 7.66
N ALA A 68 4.51 -8.07 6.90
CA ALA A 68 5.23 -8.45 5.69
C ALA A 68 4.76 -7.56 4.53
N ARG A 69 5.70 -7.11 3.70
CA ARG A 69 5.46 -6.32 2.49
C ARG A 69 5.98 -7.09 1.28
N ASN A 70 5.09 -7.75 0.55
CA ASN A 70 5.42 -8.67 -0.53
C ASN A 70 5.13 -8.02 -1.87
N LEU A 71 6.17 -7.83 -2.69
CA LEU A 71 6.01 -7.38 -4.07
C LEU A 71 5.38 -8.50 -4.89
N ILE A 72 4.20 -8.24 -5.47
CA ILE A 72 3.48 -9.19 -6.30
C ILE A 72 3.72 -8.92 -7.78
N HIS A 73 3.71 -7.64 -8.15
CA HIS A 73 3.93 -7.23 -9.53
C HIS A 73 4.61 -5.86 -9.58
N ARG A 74 5.47 -5.71 -10.57
CA ARG A 74 6.02 -4.42 -10.99
C ARG A 74 5.88 -4.30 -12.50
N ASP A 75 5.10 -3.34 -12.95
CA ASP A 75 4.97 -3.07 -14.37
C ASP A 75 6.27 -2.48 -14.93
N PRO A 76 6.88 -3.10 -15.95
CA PRO A 76 8.18 -2.68 -16.47
C PRO A 76 8.12 -1.39 -17.30
N GLU A 77 6.94 -1.04 -17.83
CA GLU A 77 6.75 0.12 -18.71
C GLU A 77 6.23 1.34 -17.95
N LEU A 78 5.20 1.14 -17.12
CA LEU A 78 4.51 2.21 -16.40
C LEU A 78 5.03 2.40 -14.97
N GLY A 79 5.70 1.39 -14.42
CA GLY A 79 6.34 1.43 -13.12
C GLY A 79 5.39 1.31 -11.92
N PHE A 80 4.08 1.09 -12.13
CA PHE A 80 3.19 0.81 -11.02
C PHE A 80 3.53 -0.54 -10.38
N VAL A 81 3.18 -0.68 -9.10
CA VAL A 81 3.44 -1.92 -8.37
C VAL A 81 2.19 -2.39 -7.64
N VAL A 82 2.06 -3.72 -7.53
CA VAL A 82 1.06 -4.38 -6.67
C VAL A 82 1.78 -5.05 -5.52
N VAL A 83 1.36 -4.75 -4.31
CA VAL A 83 1.98 -5.22 -3.07
C VAL A 83 0.93 -5.88 -2.19
N ALA A 84 1.20 -7.09 -1.71
CA ALA A 84 0.41 -7.70 -0.64
C ALA A 84 1.08 -7.42 0.71
N MET A 85 0.31 -6.89 1.65
CA MET A 85 0.76 -6.69 3.02
C MET A 85 0.06 -7.68 3.94
N VAL A 86 0.85 -8.39 4.76
CA VAL A 86 0.34 -9.40 5.68
C VAL A 86 0.56 -8.92 7.11
N TRP A 87 -0.51 -8.85 7.87
CA TRP A 87 -0.57 -8.26 9.20
C TRP A 87 -0.94 -9.31 10.24
N GLN A 88 -0.07 -9.58 11.20
CA GLN A 88 -0.46 -10.33 12.39
C GLN A 88 -1.34 -9.47 13.32
N PRO A 89 -2.11 -10.09 14.24
CA PRO A 89 -2.84 -9.35 15.27
C PRO A 89 -1.94 -8.37 16.00
N GLY A 90 -2.38 -7.11 16.10
CA GLY A 90 -1.67 -6.03 16.76
C GLY A 90 -0.58 -5.33 15.94
N GLN A 91 -0.24 -5.83 14.74
CA GLN A 91 0.69 -5.14 13.84
C GLN A 91 0.03 -3.95 13.15
N GLY A 92 0.83 -2.95 12.80
CA GLY A 92 0.37 -1.76 12.08
C GLY A 92 1.52 -0.88 11.65
N THR A 93 1.18 0.22 10.97
CA THR A 93 2.12 1.27 10.60
C THR A 93 2.05 2.44 11.57
N PRO A 94 3.10 3.23 11.73
CA PRO A 94 2.96 4.62 12.20
C PRO A 94 2.12 5.43 11.21
N VAL A 95 1.73 6.64 11.55
CA VAL A 95 1.23 7.61 10.56
C VAL A 95 2.32 7.83 9.54
N HIS A 96 1.99 7.73 8.25
CA HIS A 96 2.96 7.87 7.16
C HIS A 96 2.33 8.51 5.92
N ASP A 97 3.18 8.99 5.02
CA ASP A 97 2.82 9.42 3.67
C ASP A 97 3.29 8.41 2.61
N HIS A 98 3.02 8.71 1.37
CA HIS A 98 3.48 7.92 0.23
C HIS A 98 4.45 8.69 -0.68
N SER A 99 5.14 9.70 -0.16
CA SER A 99 6.10 10.52 -0.91
C SER A 99 5.51 11.11 -2.20
N GLY A 100 4.23 11.49 -2.19
CA GLY A 100 3.55 12.05 -3.35
C GLY A 100 3.14 11.00 -4.40
N ILE A 101 3.13 9.71 -4.06
CA ILE A 101 2.67 8.63 -4.92
C ILE A 101 1.24 8.24 -4.50
N TRP A 102 0.32 8.23 -5.45
CA TRP A 102 -1.02 7.74 -5.17
C TRP A 102 -1.02 6.23 -4.86
N CYS A 103 -1.97 5.81 -4.05
CA CYS A 103 -2.22 4.42 -3.71
C CYS A 103 -3.71 4.10 -3.76
N VAL A 104 -4.04 2.90 -4.22
CA VAL A 104 -5.35 2.29 -4.01
C VAL A 104 -5.14 1.04 -3.19
N GLU A 105 -5.84 0.93 -2.09
CA GLU A 105 -5.73 -0.21 -1.19
C GLU A 105 -7.06 -0.94 -1.03
N GLY A 106 -7.00 -2.22 -0.67
CA GLY A 106 -8.19 -3.00 -0.40
C GLY A 106 -7.90 -4.22 0.47
N VAL A 107 -8.93 -4.71 1.17
CA VAL A 107 -8.81 -5.83 2.11
C VAL A 107 -9.12 -7.14 1.40
N LEU A 108 -8.12 -8.03 1.32
CA LEU A 108 -8.25 -9.37 0.76
C LEU A 108 -8.70 -10.40 1.81
N GLU A 109 -8.14 -10.32 3.03
CA GLU A 109 -8.47 -11.21 4.14
C GLU A 109 -8.53 -10.45 5.46
N GLY A 110 -9.40 -10.90 6.37
CA GLY A 110 -9.54 -10.33 7.71
C GLY A 110 -10.17 -8.95 7.71
N SER A 111 -9.67 -8.10 8.59
CA SER A 111 -10.09 -6.69 8.72
C SER A 111 -8.96 -5.86 9.29
N VAL A 112 -8.91 -4.60 8.89
CA VAL A 112 -7.95 -3.63 9.40
C VAL A 112 -8.65 -2.34 9.79
N ARG A 113 -8.05 -1.59 10.70
CA ARG A 113 -8.45 -0.22 11.02
C ARG A 113 -7.57 0.75 10.27
N ILE A 114 -8.18 1.66 9.52
CA ILE A 114 -7.51 2.75 8.80
C ILE A 114 -7.83 4.05 9.53
N THR A 115 -6.81 4.83 9.86
CA THR A 115 -6.99 6.18 10.40
C THR A 115 -6.33 7.16 9.43
N GLN A 116 -7.14 8.08 8.88
CA GLN A 116 -6.69 9.10 7.93
C GLN A 116 -6.44 10.43 8.63
N TYR A 117 -5.52 11.20 8.08
CA TYR A 117 -5.15 12.50 8.55
C TYR A 117 -5.05 13.48 7.39
N ASP A 118 -5.49 14.72 7.63
CA ASP A 118 -5.31 15.83 6.70
C ASP A 118 -4.19 16.75 7.22
N PRO A 119 -3.31 17.24 6.35
CA PRO A 119 -2.38 18.29 6.71
C PRO A 119 -3.17 19.56 7.03
N VAL A 120 -2.76 20.24 8.10
CA VAL A 120 -3.29 21.56 8.46
C VAL A 120 -2.31 22.61 7.97
N GLU A 121 -2.80 23.46 7.06
CA GLU A 121 -2.01 24.60 6.56
C GLU A 121 -2.09 25.71 7.59
N ASP A 122 -1.10 25.81 8.49
CA ASP A 122 -0.77 27.08 9.16
C ASP A 122 0.51 26.95 10.00
N GLY A 123 1.24 28.00 10.10
CA GLY A 123 2.20 28.43 11.12
C GLY A 123 3.02 27.40 11.89
N SER A 124 3.13 26.16 11.39
CA SER A 124 3.88 25.11 12.07
C SER A 124 5.33 25.55 12.31
N PRO A 125 5.88 25.30 13.51
CA PRO A 125 7.31 25.52 13.76
C PRO A 125 8.14 24.77 12.71
N ALA A 126 9.24 25.37 12.30
CA ALA A 126 10.14 24.73 11.33
C ALA A 126 10.52 23.32 11.77
N GLY A 127 10.22 22.32 10.91
CA GLY A 127 10.51 20.91 11.17
C GLY A 127 9.40 20.11 11.85
N SER A 128 8.23 20.70 12.11
CA SER A 128 7.03 19.99 12.56
C SER A 128 5.92 20.04 11.51
N PHE A 129 5.01 19.06 11.58
CA PHE A 129 3.81 18.97 10.75
C PHE A 129 2.59 19.04 11.65
N GLN A 130 1.57 19.76 11.22
CA GLN A 130 0.25 19.69 11.85
C GLN A 130 -0.63 18.75 11.05
N LEU A 131 -1.07 17.67 11.67
CA LEU A 131 -1.98 16.72 11.08
C LEU A 131 -3.23 16.62 11.95
N ARG A 132 -4.38 16.65 11.31
CA ARG A 132 -5.67 16.47 11.95
C ARG A 132 -6.27 15.14 11.50
N GLN A 133 -6.67 14.31 12.43
CA GLN A 133 -7.43 13.10 12.08
C GLN A 133 -8.72 13.49 11.35
N SER A 134 -8.87 13.03 10.12
CA SER A 134 -10.03 13.28 9.27
C SER A 134 -10.99 12.09 9.19
N GLY A 135 -10.49 10.87 9.41
CA GLY A 135 -11.32 9.67 9.40
C GLY A 135 -10.74 8.54 10.22
N ARG A 136 -11.62 7.60 10.60
CA ARG A 136 -11.26 6.32 11.22
C ARG A 136 -12.28 5.27 10.84
N PHE A 137 -11.84 4.22 10.18
CA PHE A 137 -12.71 3.20 9.59
C PHE A 137 -12.23 1.82 9.98
N GLU A 138 -13.15 0.86 10.04
CA GLU A 138 -12.84 -0.57 10.04
C GLU A 138 -13.17 -1.10 8.66
N SER A 139 -12.14 -1.44 7.89
CA SER A 139 -12.26 -1.99 6.56
C SER A 139 -12.21 -3.51 6.62
N ARG A 140 -13.07 -4.15 5.84
CA ARG A 140 -13.28 -5.60 5.77
C ARG A 140 -13.04 -6.10 4.36
N ILE A 141 -13.08 -7.41 4.19
CA ILE A 141 -12.91 -8.06 2.88
C ILE A 141 -13.78 -7.39 1.82
N GLY A 142 -13.14 -6.95 0.74
CA GLY A 142 -13.78 -6.29 -0.39
C GLY A 142 -13.85 -4.76 -0.29
N ASP A 143 -13.64 -4.16 0.90
CA ASP A 143 -13.57 -2.71 1.03
C ASP A 143 -12.30 -2.17 0.37
N THR A 144 -12.41 -1.02 -0.28
CA THR A 144 -11.34 -0.32 -0.97
C THR A 144 -11.25 1.14 -0.53
N GLY A 145 -10.08 1.75 -0.74
CA GLY A 145 -9.85 3.17 -0.49
C GLY A 145 -8.77 3.74 -1.40
N ARG A 146 -8.87 5.04 -1.69
CA ARG A 146 -7.90 5.79 -2.50
C ARG A 146 -7.17 6.79 -1.63
N LEU A 147 -5.88 6.88 -1.84
CA LEU A 147 -4.99 7.85 -1.20
C LEU A 147 -4.32 8.65 -2.31
N ILE A 148 -4.71 9.91 -2.43
CA ILE A 148 -4.27 10.81 -3.50
C ILE A 148 -3.58 12.00 -2.86
N PRO A 149 -2.30 12.29 -3.21
CA PRO A 149 -1.60 13.46 -2.69
C PRO A 149 -2.38 14.76 -2.94
N PRO A 150 -2.38 15.71 -1.99
CA PRO A 150 -1.63 15.73 -0.72
C PRO A 150 -2.37 15.10 0.48
N PHE A 151 -3.44 14.35 0.28
CA PHE A 151 -4.30 13.77 1.33
C PHE A 151 -4.04 12.26 1.50
N GLU A 152 -2.77 11.86 1.48
CA GLU A 152 -2.34 10.46 1.58
C GLU A 152 -1.88 10.04 2.99
N PHE A 153 -2.01 10.90 4.01
CA PHE A 153 -1.54 10.59 5.37
C PHE A 153 -2.47 9.64 6.07
N HIS A 154 -1.96 8.49 6.45
CA HIS A 154 -2.76 7.51 7.16
C HIS A 154 -1.91 6.56 8.03
N LYS A 155 -2.58 5.74 8.81
CA LYS A 155 -2.03 4.53 9.41
C LYS A 155 -3.00 3.38 9.27
N ILE A 156 -2.46 2.15 9.19
CA ILE A 156 -3.21 0.90 9.14
C ILE A 156 -2.84 0.08 10.37
N GLU A 157 -3.83 -0.55 11.00
CA GLU A 157 -3.65 -1.39 12.18
C GLU A 157 -4.52 -2.65 12.05
N ASN A 158 -3.94 -3.83 12.21
CA ASN A 158 -4.72 -5.05 12.38
C ASN A 158 -5.17 -5.12 13.85
N VAL A 159 -6.41 -4.75 14.10
CA VAL A 159 -7.04 -4.76 15.44
C VAL A 159 -7.88 -6.02 15.69
N SER A 160 -7.86 -6.96 14.76
CA SER A 160 -8.54 -8.25 14.87
C SER A 160 -7.65 -9.29 15.58
N ASP A 161 -8.23 -10.45 15.90
CA ASP A 161 -7.52 -11.60 16.48
C ASP A 161 -6.95 -12.57 15.43
N ARG A 162 -7.00 -12.20 14.16
CA ARG A 162 -6.57 -13.01 13.00
C ARG A 162 -5.60 -12.25 12.13
N THR A 163 -4.85 -13.00 11.32
CA THR A 163 -4.06 -12.42 10.23
C THR A 163 -4.99 -11.69 9.27
N ALA A 164 -4.57 -10.51 8.84
CA ALA A 164 -5.22 -9.77 7.76
C ALA A 164 -4.26 -9.64 6.56
N ILE A 165 -4.81 -9.54 5.36
CA ILE A 165 -4.07 -9.29 4.12
C ILE A 165 -4.72 -8.13 3.40
N THR A 166 -3.92 -7.13 3.06
CA THR A 166 -4.33 -6.01 2.23
C THR A 166 -3.54 -5.96 0.93
N LEU A 167 -4.19 -5.57 -0.16
CA LEU A 167 -3.53 -5.28 -1.44
C LEU A 167 -3.37 -3.79 -1.60
N HIS A 168 -2.21 -3.38 -2.08
CA HIS A 168 -1.88 -1.99 -2.33
C HIS A 168 -1.35 -1.85 -3.76
N VAL A 169 -1.99 -0.99 -4.55
CA VAL A 169 -1.54 -0.63 -5.89
C VAL A 169 -1.01 0.79 -5.83
N TYR A 170 0.29 0.94 -6.01
CA TYR A 170 0.96 2.24 -6.03
C TYR A 170 1.25 2.66 -7.46
N GLY A 171 1.10 3.93 -7.77
CA GLY A 171 1.41 4.49 -9.08
C GLY A 171 2.89 4.39 -9.48
N LYS A 172 3.76 4.23 -8.50
CA LYS A 172 5.19 3.92 -8.65
C LYS A 172 5.67 3.12 -7.45
N ASP A 173 6.87 2.55 -7.54
CA ASP A 173 7.46 1.87 -6.40
C ASP A 173 7.74 2.83 -5.24
N LEU A 174 7.14 2.54 -4.09
CA LEU A 174 7.34 3.28 -2.85
C LEU A 174 8.62 2.81 -2.17
N VAL A 175 9.75 3.40 -2.53
CA VAL A 175 11.08 3.07 -1.97
C VAL A 175 11.42 3.85 -0.70
N ASN A 176 10.79 5.00 -0.50
CA ASN A 176 10.95 5.84 0.69
C ASN A 176 9.61 6.44 1.07
N CYS A 177 9.38 6.66 2.35
CA CYS A 177 8.25 7.43 2.86
C CYS A 177 8.68 8.21 4.11
N ARG A 178 7.83 9.12 4.55
CA ARG A 178 7.97 9.75 5.88
C ARG A 178 7.02 9.06 6.85
N ILE A 179 7.52 8.79 8.03
CA ILE A 179 6.71 8.44 9.20
C ILE A 179 6.59 9.65 10.11
N PHE A 180 5.49 9.75 10.83
CA PHE A 180 5.14 10.91 11.65
C PHE A 180 4.91 10.46 13.09
N GLU A 181 5.81 10.90 13.98
CA GLU A 181 5.73 10.65 15.42
C GLU A 181 4.89 11.75 16.07
N ASP A 182 3.87 11.34 16.82
CA ASP A 182 2.96 12.25 17.52
C ASP A 182 3.69 12.95 18.70
N LEU A 183 3.78 14.26 18.63
CA LEU A 183 4.34 15.13 19.69
C LEU A 183 3.24 15.68 20.61
N GLY A 184 1.99 15.34 20.36
CA GLY A 184 0.82 15.86 21.04
C GLY A 184 0.22 17.11 20.38
N SER A 185 -1.04 17.38 20.71
CA SER A 185 -1.77 18.55 20.21
C SER A 185 -1.85 18.66 18.69
N GLY A 186 -1.83 17.53 17.98
CA GLY A 186 -1.86 17.51 16.51
C GLY A 186 -0.53 17.84 15.82
N SER A 187 0.55 18.01 16.59
CA SER A 187 1.89 18.25 16.10
C SER A 187 2.66 16.94 15.92
N PHE A 188 3.39 16.80 14.81
CA PHE A 188 4.12 15.58 14.46
C PHE A 188 5.55 15.91 14.02
N ALA A 189 6.49 15.06 14.41
CA ALA A 189 7.85 15.05 13.87
C ALA A 189 7.93 14.06 12.70
N ALA A 190 8.47 14.52 11.57
CA ALA A 190 8.65 13.66 10.41
C ALA A 190 10.05 13.04 10.37
N LYS A 191 10.11 11.75 10.01
CA LYS A 191 11.34 11.01 9.80
C LYS A 191 11.24 10.23 8.48
N SER A 192 12.19 10.43 7.59
CA SER A 192 12.29 9.63 6.36
C SER A 192 12.79 8.22 6.68
N ILE A 193 12.14 7.23 6.09
CA ILE A 193 12.55 5.81 6.17
C ILE A 193 12.64 5.22 4.77
N GLN A 194 13.50 4.23 4.61
CA GLN A 194 13.57 3.42 3.41
C GLN A 194 12.63 2.22 3.55
N MET A 195 11.78 2.00 2.55
CA MET A 195 10.88 0.86 2.49
C MET A 195 11.61 -0.35 1.92
N GLN A 196 11.29 -1.53 2.46
CA GLN A 196 11.86 -2.79 1.99
C GLN A 196 10.74 -3.80 1.72
N TYR A 197 10.98 -4.67 0.77
CA TYR A 197 10.14 -5.85 0.56
C TYR A 197 10.61 -6.99 1.45
N ASN A 198 9.69 -7.88 1.78
CA ASN A 198 10.02 -9.10 2.51
C ASN A 198 10.97 -9.97 1.65
N PRO A 199 12.17 -10.32 2.14
CA PRO A 199 13.15 -11.10 1.36
C PRO A 199 12.64 -12.49 0.94
N ALA A 200 11.78 -13.12 1.72
CA ALA A 200 11.19 -14.42 1.40
C ALA A 200 10.35 -14.40 0.11
N ALA A 201 9.74 -13.26 -0.21
CA ALA A 201 8.93 -13.09 -1.41
C ALA A 201 9.74 -12.77 -2.68
N LEU A 202 11.04 -12.47 -2.54
CA LEU A 202 11.92 -12.15 -3.68
C LEU A 202 12.67 -13.38 -4.23
N GLN A 203 12.53 -14.56 -3.58
CA GLN A 203 13.27 -15.79 -3.90
C GLN A 203 12.41 -16.87 -4.57
N SER A 204 11.14 -16.60 -4.81
CA SER A 204 10.19 -17.56 -5.40
C SER A 204 9.95 -17.33 -6.90
#